data_72d5e6dac863fc4af88dfe3600e47cf0
#
_entry.id   72d5e6dac863fc4af88dfe3600e47cf0
#
_cell.length_a   1.000
_cell.length_b   1.000
_cell.length_c   1.000
_cell.angle_alpha   90.00
_cell.angle_beta   90.00
_cell.angle_gamma   90.00
#
_symmetry.space_group_name_H-M   'P 1'
#
loop_
_entity.id
_entity.type
_entity.pdbx_description
1 polymer ?
#
loop_
_entity_poly.entity_id
_entity_poly.type
_entity_poly.pdbx_seq_one_letter_code
_entity_poly.pdbx_strand_id
1 'polypeptide(L)'
;MSGVAGAGACASVGAATASCTSAGSTSGALCGGSGIAGRLPTRVLEHIFSYLELSDLTKCFLVCWHWNHCLADENSEVWRSLCARLLSEEALRSDILCNLPTHRGKLKSFQHALSSHDCSRNVYVKKNGFTLHRNPIAQSTDGARGKIGFTEGRHAWEIWWEGPLGTVAVIGIATKRAPMQCQGYVALLGSDDQSWGWNLVDNNLLHNGEVNGNFPQCNNAPKYQIGERIRVILDMDDKTLAFERGFEFLGVAFRGLPKACLFPAVSAVYGNTEVTMVYLGKPLDG
;
A
#
# COMPACT_ATOMS: atom_id res chain seq x y z
N MET A 1 -28.19 -28.88 53.91
CA MET A 1 -26.99 -28.55 54.69
C MET A 1 -26.15 -27.60 53.83
N SER A 2 -26.35 -26.33 54.16
CA SER A 2 -25.41 -25.34 54.67
C SER A 2 -24.21 -25.10 53.74
N GLY A 3 -24.04 -23.99 53.11
CA GLY A 3 -24.04 -22.56 53.47
C GLY A 3 -22.70 -22.07 52.90
N VAL A 4 -22.51 -20.97 52.42
CA VAL A 4 -22.36 -19.61 52.91
C VAL A 4 -21.85 -18.74 51.74
N ALA A 5 -22.40 -17.57 51.65
CA ALA A 5 -22.11 -16.48 50.74
C ALA A 5 -20.76 -15.82 51.03
N GLY A 6 -20.15 -15.23 50.00
CA GLY A 6 -19.03 -14.30 50.11
C GLY A 6 -19.21 -13.18 49.07
N ALA A 7 -19.73 -12.05 49.54
CA ALA A 7 -19.82 -10.80 48.77
C ALA A 7 -18.46 -10.10 48.80
N GLY A 8 -18.03 -9.59 47.68
CA GLY A 8 -16.81 -8.77 47.53
C GLY A 8 -17.07 -7.57 46.62
N ALA A 9 -16.95 -6.41 47.21
CA ALA A 9 -17.41 -5.09 46.84
C ALA A 9 -16.87 -4.54 45.53
N CYS A 10 -17.73 -3.86 44.77
CA CYS A 10 -17.41 -2.85 43.76
C CYS A 10 -16.72 -1.64 44.38
N ALA A 11 -15.60 -1.24 43.85
CA ALA A 11 -14.99 0.08 44.06
C ALA A 11 -15.15 0.93 42.80
N SER A 12 -16.06 1.90 42.89
CA SER A 12 -16.25 2.98 41.94
C SER A 12 -15.13 4.01 42.12
N VAL A 13 -14.38 4.32 41.05
CA VAL A 13 -13.46 5.45 41.02
C VAL A 13 -14.11 6.58 40.23
N GLY A 14 -14.38 7.69 40.96
CA GLY A 14 -15.04 8.86 40.47
C GLY A 14 -14.15 9.70 39.54
N ALA A 15 -14.83 10.29 38.56
CA ALA A 15 -14.26 11.33 37.68
C ALA A 15 -14.12 12.64 38.49
N ALA A 16 -12.88 13.14 38.53
CA ALA A 16 -12.60 14.47 39.04
C ALA A 16 -12.52 15.47 37.88
N THR A 17 -13.55 16.32 37.81
CA THR A 17 -13.50 17.54 36.97
C THR A 17 -12.69 18.59 37.68
N ALA A 18 -11.56 18.99 37.07
CA ALA A 18 -10.79 20.13 37.54
C ALA A 18 -11.12 21.38 36.72
N SER A 19 -11.80 22.33 37.37
CA SER A 19 -11.98 23.69 36.90
C SER A 19 -10.70 24.50 37.12
N CYS A 20 -10.09 25.05 36.09
CA CYS A 20 -8.99 26.00 36.19
C CYS A 20 -9.53 27.43 36.18
N THR A 21 -9.45 28.09 37.35
CA THR A 21 -9.57 29.53 37.52
C THR A 21 -8.24 30.22 37.17
N SER A 22 -8.34 31.32 36.45
CA SER A 22 -7.28 32.22 36.07
C SER A 22 -6.63 32.93 37.27
N ALA A 23 -5.30 32.86 37.38
CA ALA A 23 -4.50 33.88 38.09
C ALA A 23 -3.16 34.02 37.36
N GLY A 24 -2.89 35.21 36.91
CA GLY A 24 -1.64 35.56 36.25
C GLY A 24 -0.47 35.67 37.24
N SER A 25 0.70 35.32 36.78
CA SER A 25 1.95 36.00 37.05
C SER A 25 3.10 35.39 36.25
N THR A 26 3.84 36.28 35.69
CA THR A 26 5.11 36.20 34.98
C THR A 26 6.16 35.29 35.64
N SER A 27 6.61 34.28 34.88
CA SER A 27 8.00 33.83 34.95
C SER A 27 8.38 33.20 33.61
N GLY A 28 9.30 33.86 32.90
CA GLY A 28 9.86 33.41 31.65
C GLY A 28 10.64 32.11 31.83
N ALA A 29 10.12 31.01 31.32
CA ALA A 29 10.91 29.84 31.03
C ALA A 29 11.40 30.01 29.59
N LEU A 30 12.66 30.33 29.44
CA LEU A 30 13.43 30.29 28.20
C LEU A 30 13.40 28.87 27.66
N CYS A 31 12.46 28.55 26.77
CA CYS A 31 12.58 27.42 25.90
C CYS A 31 13.73 27.69 24.95
N GLY A 32 14.80 26.89 25.12
CA GLY A 32 16.04 27.00 24.39
C GLY A 32 15.89 27.13 22.90
N GLY A 33 16.64 28.06 22.35
CA GLY A 33 17.13 28.17 21.01
C GLY A 33 16.26 27.64 19.85
N SER A 34 15.19 28.34 19.46
CA SER A 34 14.68 28.20 18.09
C SER A 34 15.73 28.83 17.17
N GLY A 35 16.57 27.98 16.56
CA GLY A 35 17.53 28.41 15.55
C GLY A 35 16.81 29.20 14.43
N ILE A 36 17.57 29.94 13.63
CA ILE A 36 17.05 30.77 12.51
C ILE A 36 16.00 30.05 11.67
N ALA A 37 16.19 28.74 11.46
CA ALA A 37 15.27 27.89 10.69
C ALA A 37 13.84 27.79 11.30
N GLY A 38 13.69 27.87 12.64
CA GLY A 38 12.38 27.89 13.29
C GLY A 38 11.64 29.24 13.21
N ARG A 39 12.27 30.26 12.68
CA ARG A 39 11.73 31.62 12.53
C ARG A 39 11.41 32.00 11.09
N LEU A 40 11.72 31.12 10.11
CA LEU A 40 11.44 31.40 8.72
C LEU A 40 9.93 31.44 8.47
N PRO A 41 9.45 32.37 7.62
CA PRO A 41 8.05 32.35 7.19
C PRO A 41 7.68 31.03 6.51
N THR A 42 6.44 30.58 6.69
CA THR A 42 5.92 29.32 6.13
C THR A 42 6.22 29.16 4.64
N ARG A 43 5.97 30.21 3.83
CA ARG A 43 6.24 30.17 2.38
C ARG A 43 7.72 29.93 2.04
N VAL A 44 8.63 30.45 2.85
CA VAL A 44 10.08 30.25 2.64
C VAL A 44 10.44 28.79 2.98
N LEU A 45 9.88 28.25 4.06
CA LEU A 45 10.07 26.83 4.43
C LEU A 45 9.49 25.92 3.37
N GLU A 46 8.27 26.17 2.89
CA GLU A 46 7.64 25.39 1.81
C GLU A 46 8.52 25.38 0.56
N HIS A 47 9.07 26.54 0.20
CA HIS A 47 9.97 26.64 -0.94
C HIS A 47 11.24 25.82 -0.73
N ILE A 48 11.87 25.89 0.44
CA ILE A 48 13.05 25.07 0.79
C ILE A 48 12.69 23.59 0.75
N PHE A 49 11.57 23.19 1.36
CA PHE A 49 11.13 21.80 1.41
C PHE A 49 10.83 21.21 0.03
N SER A 50 10.37 22.03 -0.92
CA SER A 50 10.10 21.57 -2.29
C SER A 50 11.35 21.09 -3.03
N TYR A 51 12.54 21.44 -2.58
CA TYR A 51 13.82 20.95 -3.14
C TYR A 51 14.37 19.71 -2.46
N LEU A 52 13.83 19.34 -1.29
CA LEU A 52 14.33 18.18 -0.54
C LEU A 52 13.90 16.87 -1.18
N GLU A 53 14.63 15.81 -0.85
CA GLU A 53 14.23 14.45 -1.15
C GLU A 53 13.11 14.00 -0.20
N LEU A 54 12.27 13.08 -0.68
CA LEU A 54 11.10 12.63 0.08
C LEU A 54 11.49 11.97 1.42
N SER A 55 12.64 11.30 1.46
CA SER A 55 13.24 10.71 2.67
C SER A 55 13.63 11.76 3.73
N ASP A 56 14.05 12.95 3.29
CA ASP A 56 14.45 14.02 4.20
C ASP A 56 13.24 14.79 4.71
N LEU A 57 12.20 14.91 3.89
CA LEU A 57 10.93 15.50 4.33
C LEU A 57 10.30 14.71 5.48
N THR A 58 10.41 13.39 5.50
CA THR A 58 9.92 12.59 6.63
C THR A 58 10.64 12.93 7.95
N LYS A 59 11.91 13.29 7.89
CA LYS A 59 12.68 13.77 9.04
C LYS A 59 12.27 15.19 9.44
N CYS A 60 11.93 16.05 8.47
CA CYS A 60 11.49 17.42 8.71
C CYS A 60 10.23 17.50 9.60
N PHE A 61 9.33 16.51 9.52
CA PHE A 61 8.16 16.42 10.41
C PHE A 61 8.55 16.36 11.90
N LEU A 62 9.74 15.88 12.22
CA LEU A 62 10.21 15.64 13.59
C LEU A 62 11.04 16.78 14.16
N VAL A 63 11.37 17.81 13.36
CA VAL A 63 12.29 18.89 13.77
C VAL A 63 11.64 19.85 14.76
N CYS A 64 10.46 20.39 14.43
CA CYS A 64 9.69 21.26 15.32
C CYS A 64 8.23 21.36 14.84
N TRP A 65 7.36 21.90 15.71
CA TRP A 65 5.94 22.09 15.41
C TRP A 65 5.72 22.93 14.13
N HIS A 66 6.47 24.00 13.94
CA HIS A 66 6.34 24.87 12.78
C HIS A 66 6.64 24.14 11.46
N TRP A 67 7.68 23.31 11.40
CA TRP A 67 8.01 22.50 10.24
C TRP A 67 6.97 21.42 9.99
N ASN A 68 6.52 20.76 11.06
CA ASN A 68 5.43 19.79 10.97
C ASN A 68 4.18 20.41 10.39
N HIS A 69 3.80 21.61 10.88
CA HIS A 69 2.62 22.33 10.40
C HIS A 69 2.73 22.72 8.91
N CYS A 70 3.89 23.14 8.43
CA CYS A 70 4.11 23.44 7.01
C CYS A 70 3.93 22.20 6.10
N LEU A 71 4.15 21.00 6.62
CA LEU A 71 4.06 19.73 5.88
C LEU A 71 2.74 18.98 6.14
N ALA A 72 1.91 19.44 7.07
CA ALA A 72 0.69 18.76 7.50
C ALA A 72 -0.40 18.77 6.42
N ASP A 73 -0.51 19.85 5.66
CA ASP A 73 -1.43 19.91 4.52
C ASP A 73 -0.91 19.07 3.37
N GLU A 74 -1.55 17.93 3.13
CA GLU A 74 -1.17 16.96 2.09
C GLU A 74 -1.29 17.49 0.65
N ASN A 75 -1.92 18.66 0.46
CA ASN A 75 -2.05 19.36 -0.81
C ASN A 75 -1.24 20.66 -0.89
N SER A 76 -0.38 20.95 0.11
CA SER A 76 0.47 22.13 0.12
C SER A 76 1.36 22.21 -1.12
N GLU A 77 1.92 23.41 -1.36
CA GLU A 77 2.83 23.68 -2.48
C GLU A 77 4.04 22.74 -2.48
N VAL A 78 4.51 22.29 -1.30
CA VAL A 78 5.62 21.34 -1.17
C VAL A 78 5.29 20.03 -1.89
N TRP A 79 4.15 19.42 -1.56
CA TRP A 79 3.74 18.15 -2.15
C TRP A 79 3.38 18.27 -3.63
N ARG A 80 2.77 19.40 -4.01
CA ARG A 80 2.47 19.70 -5.42
C ARG A 80 3.73 19.82 -6.26
N SER A 81 4.72 20.57 -5.81
CA SER A 81 6.01 20.73 -6.50
C SER A 81 6.76 19.41 -6.60
N LEU A 82 6.74 18.60 -5.54
CA LEU A 82 7.33 17.26 -5.56
C LEU A 82 6.63 16.30 -6.54
N CYS A 83 5.30 16.34 -6.61
CA CYS A 83 4.55 15.59 -7.62
C CYS A 83 4.98 15.99 -9.03
N ALA A 84 5.05 17.28 -9.32
CA ALA A 84 5.46 17.78 -10.64
C ALA A 84 6.91 17.37 -11.02
N ARG A 85 7.78 17.24 -10.03
CA ARG A 85 9.19 16.84 -10.22
C ARG A 85 9.37 15.34 -10.39
N LEU A 86 8.64 14.51 -9.62
CA LEU A 86 8.89 13.06 -9.49
C LEU A 86 7.93 12.20 -10.30
N LEU A 87 6.71 12.66 -10.55
CA LEU A 87 5.72 11.93 -11.32
C LEU A 87 5.71 12.42 -12.77
N SER A 88 5.48 11.49 -13.70
CA SER A 88 5.33 11.85 -15.10
C SER A 88 4.02 12.62 -15.32
N GLU A 89 4.02 13.49 -16.33
CA GLU A 89 2.82 14.21 -16.74
C GLU A 89 1.69 13.26 -17.16
N GLU A 90 2.03 12.13 -17.79
CA GLU A 90 1.10 11.05 -18.12
C GLU A 90 0.38 10.52 -16.86
N ALA A 91 1.13 10.20 -15.79
CA ALA A 91 0.54 9.71 -14.55
C ALA A 91 -0.36 10.75 -13.86
N LEU A 92 0.01 12.03 -13.93
CA LEU A 92 -0.75 13.11 -13.29
C LEU A 92 -2.05 13.47 -14.02
N ARG A 93 -2.09 13.30 -15.36
CA ARG A 93 -3.23 13.66 -16.21
C ARG A 93 -4.18 12.50 -16.50
N SER A 94 -3.69 11.26 -16.36
CA SER A 94 -4.50 10.07 -16.58
C SER A 94 -5.39 9.76 -15.37
N ASP A 95 -6.27 8.78 -15.52
CA ASP A 95 -7.11 8.25 -14.44
C ASP A 95 -6.39 7.30 -13.49
N ILE A 96 -5.08 7.02 -13.72
CA ILE A 96 -4.28 6.10 -12.91
C ILE A 96 -4.36 6.48 -11.41
N LEU A 97 -4.28 7.76 -11.11
CA LEU A 97 -4.26 8.27 -9.73
C LEU A 97 -5.60 8.90 -9.29
N CYS A 98 -6.71 8.61 -9.97
CA CYS A 98 -8.01 9.24 -9.70
C CYS A 98 -8.53 9.00 -8.27
N ASN A 99 -8.21 7.84 -7.68
CA ASN A 99 -8.60 7.48 -6.31
C ASN A 99 -7.68 8.07 -5.22
N LEU A 100 -6.70 8.88 -5.60
CA LEU A 100 -5.78 9.54 -4.68
C LEU A 100 -6.00 11.06 -4.72
N PRO A 101 -6.76 11.62 -3.77
CA PRO A 101 -7.16 13.03 -3.80
C PRO A 101 -6.01 13.98 -3.44
N THR A 102 -4.97 13.50 -2.74
CA THR A 102 -3.90 14.36 -2.22
C THR A 102 -2.59 14.16 -2.97
N HIS A 103 -1.81 15.24 -3.09
CA HIS A 103 -0.47 15.18 -3.71
C HIS A 103 0.48 14.26 -2.93
N ARG A 104 0.43 14.33 -1.59
CA ARG A 104 1.22 13.44 -0.73
C ARG A 104 0.84 11.97 -0.93
N GLY A 105 -0.47 11.67 -1.04
CA GLY A 105 -0.97 10.33 -1.35
C GLY A 105 -0.44 9.80 -2.68
N LYS A 106 -0.42 10.63 -3.74
CA LYS A 106 0.14 10.29 -5.06
C LYS A 106 1.63 9.97 -4.98
N LEU A 107 2.41 10.75 -4.25
CA LEU A 107 3.83 10.48 -4.03
C LEU A 107 4.06 9.19 -3.24
N LYS A 108 3.26 8.96 -2.20
CA LYS A 108 3.32 7.71 -1.42
C LYS A 108 3.01 6.51 -2.31
N SER A 109 2.01 6.62 -3.17
CA SER A 109 1.69 5.56 -4.14
C SER A 109 2.85 5.28 -5.08
N PHE A 110 3.52 6.29 -5.59
CA PHE A 110 4.71 6.14 -6.45
C PHE A 110 5.87 5.44 -5.75
N GLN A 111 6.08 5.72 -4.45
CA GLN A 111 7.08 5.01 -3.65
C GLN A 111 6.78 3.53 -3.49
N HIS A 112 5.50 3.14 -3.48
CA HIS A 112 5.04 1.76 -3.30
C HIS A 112 4.71 1.04 -4.61
N ALA A 113 4.85 1.70 -5.76
CA ALA A 113 4.58 1.13 -7.08
C ALA A 113 5.45 -0.10 -7.37
N LEU A 114 5.17 -0.80 -8.47
CA LEU A 114 5.96 -1.95 -8.93
C LEU A 114 7.43 -1.55 -9.15
N SER A 115 8.33 -2.44 -8.77
CA SER A 115 9.77 -2.21 -8.85
C SER A 115 10.31 -2.56 -10.24
N SER A 116 11.08 -1.66 -10.82
CA SER A 116 11.85 -1.94 -12.05
C SER A 116 13.13 -2.76 -11.80
N HIS A 117 13.51 -2.94 -10.52
CA HIS A 117 14.73 -3.66 -10.14
C HIS A 117 14.43 -5.04 -9.53
N ASP A 118 13.17 -5.27 -9.10
CA ASP A 118 12.74 -6.53 -8.49
C ASP A 118 11.64 -7.16 -9.35
N CYS A 119 12.01 -7.50 -10.56
CA CYS A 119 11.13 -8.03 -11.59
C CYS A 119 11.89 -8.97 -12.51
N SER A 120 11.13 -9.72 -13.33
CA SER A 120 11.72 -10.50 -14.43
C SER A 120 12.44 -9.59 -15.44
N ARG A 121 13.48 -10.12 -16.07
CA ARG A 121 14.18 -9.46 -17.21
C ARG A 121 13.27 -9.22 -18.43
N ASN A 122 12.14 -9.90 -18.51
CA ASN A 122 11.20 -9.82 -19.62
C ASN A 122 10.08 -8.78 -19.39
N VAL A 123 10.14 -8.04 -18.30
CA VAL A 123 9.21 -6.96 -17.99
C VAL A 123 9.92 -5.64 -17.74
N TYR A 124 9.24 -4.54 -17.95
CA TYR A 124 9.73 -3.22 -17.57
C TYR A 124 8.59 -2.34 -17.06
N VAL A 125 8.93 -1.38 -16.21
CA VAL A 125 7.96 -0.38 -15.74
C VAL A 125 7.94 0.78 -16.73
N LYS A 126 6.76 1.16 -17.20
CA LYS A 126 6.55 2.28 -18.12
C LYS A 126 6.96 3.62 -17.49
N LYS A 127 7.11 4.65 -18.29
CA LYS A 127 7.52 6.01 -17.85
C LYS A 127 6.53 6.62 -16.84
N ASN A 128 5.26 6.20 -16.85
CA ASN A 128 4.29 6.64 -15.85
C ASN A 128 4.63 6.17 -14.43
N GLY A 129 5.51 5.17 -14.27
CA GLY A 129 6.00 4.68 -12.98
C GLY A 129 5.07 3.69 -12.27
N PHE A 130 3.88 3.40 -12.81
CA PHE A 130 2.84 2.58 -12.19
C PHE A 130 2.48 1.35 -13.00
N THR A 131 2.73 1.36 -14.31
CA THR A 131 2.34 0.30 -15.25
C THR A 131 3.56 -0.55 -15.61
N LEU A 132 3.42 -1.85 -15.42
CA LEU A 132 4.35 -2.86 -15.88
C LEU A 132 3.93 -3.34 -17.25
N HIS A 133 4.87 -3.44 -18.18
CA HIS A 133 4.70 -4.02 -19.49
C HIS A 133 5.50 -5.32 -19.59
N ARG A 134 4.88 -6.39 -20.08
CA ARG A 134 5.55 -7.67 -20.35
C ARG A 134 5.91 -7.79 -21.83
N ASN A 135 7.18 -8.01 -22.11
CA ASN A 135 7.66 -8.27 -23.47
C ASN A 135 7.13 -9.60 -24.03
N PRO A 136 6.93 -9.73 -25.35
CA PRO A 136 6.37 -10.94 -25.96
C PRO A 136 7.42 -12.08 -26.08
N ILE A 137 7.89 -12.56 -24.92
CA ILE A 137 8.83 -13.69 -24.83
C ILE A 137 8.04 -14.99 -24.66
N ALA A 138 8.29 -15.96 -25.58
CA ALA A 138 7.64 -17.26 -25.51
C ALA A 138 8.19 -18.13 -24.38
N GLN A 139 7.34 -19.06 -23.89
CA GLN A 139 7.70 -20.04 -22.87
C GLN A 139 8.31 -19.43 -21.59
N SER A 140 7.72 -18.31 -21.14
CA SER A 140 8.13 -17.63 -19.91
C SER A 140 6.91 -17.11 -19.16
N THR A 141 6.93 -17.25 -17.84
CA THR A 141 6.06 -16.52 -16.92
C THR A 141 6.90 -15.51 -16.17
N ASP A 142 6.43 -14.30 -16.14
CA ASP A 142 7.20 -13.13 -15.72
C ASP A 142 6.44 -12.34 -14.67
N GLY A 143 7.11 -12.00 -13.58
CA GLY A 143 6.51 -11.29 -12.46
C GLY A 143 7.30 -10.06 -12.04
N ALA A 144 6.70 -9.29 -11.15
CA ALA A 144 7.32 -8.17 -10.46
C ALA A 144 6.74 -8.02 -9.06
N ARG A 145 7.56 -7.47 -8.15
CA ARG A 145 7.15 -7.06 -6.79
C ARG A 145 7.06 -5.53 -6.68
N GLY A 146 6.33 -5.09 -5.69
CA GLY A 146 6.34 -3.70 -5.26
C GLY A 146 7.72 -3.29 -4.73
N LYS A 147 8.02 -1.98 -4.79
CA LYS A 147 9.27 -1.41 -4.26
C LYS A 147 9.41 -1.61 -2.75
N ILE A 148 8.30 -1.57 -2.01
CA ILE A 148 8.25 -1.63 -0.55
C ILE A 148 7.39 -2.81 -0.12
N GLY A 149 7.89 -3.59 0.83
CA GLY A 149 7.14 -4.66 1.50
C GLY A 149 6.67 -4.24 2.88
N PHE A 150 5.75 -4.99 3.42
CA PHE A 150 5.05 -4.72 4.66
C PHE A 150 5.33 -5.82 5.69
N THR A 151 5.55 -5.41 6.94
CA THR A 151 5.78 -6.29 8.09
C THR A 151 4.72 -6.14 9.18
N GLU A 152 3.97 -5.03 9.18
CA GLU A 152 2.96 -4.66 10.16
C GLU A 152 1.89 -3.77 9.53
N GLY A 153 0.73 -3.64 10.18
CA GLY A 153 -0.35 -2.75 9.79
C GLY A 153 -1.18 -3.25 8.61
N ARG A 154 -2.14 -2.43 8.20
CA ARG A 154 -3.07 -2.70 7.11
C ARG A 154 -2.73 -1.87 5.87
N HIS A 155 -2.71 -2.49 4.73
CA HIS A 155 -2.32 -1.88 3.46
C HIS A 155 -3.28 -2.24 2.35
N ALA A 156 -3.60 -1.27 1.49
CA ALA A 156 -4.42 -1.49 0.30
C ALA A 156 -3.75 -0.92 -0.94
N TRP A 157 -3.93 -1.62 -2.04
CA TRP A 157 -3.57 -1.14 -3.38
C TRP A 157 -4.59 -1.60 -4.39
N GLU A 158 -4.79 -0.82 -5.45
CA GLU A 158 -5.56 -1.23 -6.63
C GLU A 158 -4.63 -1.78 -7.70
N ILE A 159 -5.11 -2.77 -8.42
CA ILE A 159 -4.42 -3.39 -9.54
C ILE A 159 -5.42 -3.72 -10.65
N TRP A 160 -5.02 -3.50 -11.90
CA TRP A 160 -5.81 -3.88 -13.06
C TRP A 160 -4.93 -4.25 -14.23
N TRP A 161 -5.48 -5.06 -15.11
CA TRP A 161 -4.88 -5.52 -16.35
C TRP A 161 -5.39 -4.71 -17.53
N GLU A 162 -4.47 -4.31 -18.39
CA GLU A 162 -4.75 -3.73 -19.71
C GLU A 162 -4.18 -4.67 -20.76
N GLY A 163 -5.06 -5.36 -21.49
CA GLY A 163 -4.71 -6.37 -22.48
C GLY A 163 -5.03 -7.80 -22.05
N PRO A 164 -4.77 -8.78 -22.90
CA PRO A 164 -5.15 -10.16 -22.64
C PRO A 164 -4.47 -10.77 -21.41
N LEU A 165 -5.19 -11.56 -20.66
CA LEU A 165 -4.68 -12.28 -19.49
C LEU A 165 -3.79 -13.49 -19.91
N GLY A 166 -4.07 -14.09 -21.07
CA GLY A 166 -3.47 -15.35 -21.47
C GLY A 166 -4.03 -16.54 -20.66
N THR A 167 -3.21 -17.55 -20.44
CA THR A 167 -3.59 -18.75 -19.70
C THR A 167 -3.39 -18.61 -18.19
N VAL A 168 -2.56 -17.67 -17.75
CA VAL A 168 -2.27 -17.40 -16.33
C VAL A 168 -2.04 -15.91 -16.12
N ALA A 169 -2.76 -15.33 -15.16
CA ALA A 169 -2.61 -13.95 -14.74
C ALA A 169 -2.88 -13.88 -13.23
N VAL A 170 -1.82 -13.70 -12.44
CA VAL A 170 -1.93 -13.84 -10.98
C VAL A 170 -1.60 -12.52 -10.30
N ILE A 171 -2.46 -12.12 -9.36
CA ILE A 171 -2.23 -11.01 -8.44
C ILE A 171 -2.12 -11.55 -7.01
N GLY A 172 -1.31 -10.90 -6.17
CA GLY A 172 -1.16 -11.34 -4.78
C GLY A 172 0.01 -10.70 -4.07
N ILE A 173 0.67 -11.51 -3.26
CA ILE A 173 1.81 -11.10 -2.43
C ILE A 173 2.93 -12.14 -2.50
N ALA A 174 4.15 -11.69 -2.26
CA ALA A 174 5.32 -12.57 -2.24
C ALA A 174 6.38 -12.07 -1.23
N THR A 175 7.18 -12.99 -0.70
CA THR A 175 8.43 -12.64 -0.01
C THR A 175 9.53 -12.30 -1.01
N LYS A 176 10.66 -11.79 -0.55
CA LYS A 176 11.85 -11.57 -1.41
C LYS A 176 12.46 -12.86 -1.96
N ARG A 177 12.11 -14.01 -1.41
CA ARG A 177 12.63 -15.31 -1.84
C ARG A 177 11.89 -15.89 -3.04
N ALA A 178 10.63 -15.50 -3.24
CA ALA A 178 9.86 -15.94 -4.39
C ALA A 178 10.56 -15.57 -5.71
N PRO A 179 10.66 -16.47 -6.69
CA PRO A 179 11.21 -16.13 -8.00
C PRO A 179 10.29 -15.16 -8.74
N MET A 180 10.87 -14.31 -9.60
CA MET A 180 10.10 -13.39 -10.44
C MET A 180 10.10 -13.81 -11.92
N GLN A 181 10.60 -15.00 -12.22
CA GLN A 181 10.56 -15.59 -13.55
C GLN A 181 10.61 -17.12 -13.46
N CYS A 182 9.85 -17.78 -14.30
CA CYS A 182 10.01 -19.23 -14.56
C CYS A 182 9.80 -19.56 -16.03
N GLN A 183 10.20 -20.75 -16.44
CA GLN A 183 9.99 -21.25 -17.79
C GLN A 183 8.58 -21.82 -17.94
N GLY A 184 7.98 -21.67 -19.11
CA GLY A 184 6.63 -22.14 -19.42
C GLY A 184 5.54 -21.13 -19.11
N TYR A 185 4.31 -21.47 -19.45
CA TYR A 185 3.10 -20.69 -19.18
C TYR A 185 2.37 -21.27 -17.97
N VAL A 186 3.02 -21.19 -16.83
CA VAL A 186 2.55 -21.77 -15.56
C VAL A 186 2.39 -20.67 -14.51
N ALA A 187 1.64 -20.93 -13.45
CA ALA A 187 1.53 -20.01 -12.35
C ALA A 187 2.90 -19.83 -11.68
N LEU A 188 3.41 -18.60 -11.63
CA LEU A 188 4.64 -18.24 -10.95
C LEU A 188 4.36 -17.87 -9.49
N LEU A 189 3.43 -16.94 -9.26
CA LEU A 189 2.96 -16.65 -7.91
C LEU A 189 2.08 -17.79 -7.42
N GLY A 190 2.36 -18.27 -6.21
CA GLY A 190 1.71 -19.43 -5.63
C GLY A 190 2.35 -20.77 -5.99
N SER A 191 3.44 -20.79 -6.79
CA SER A 191 4.15 -22.04 -7.14
C SER A 191 4.99 -22.62 -5.99
N ASP A 192 5.23 -21.83 -4.95
CA ASP A 192 6.03 -22.17 -3.79
C ASP A 192 5.39 -21.64 -2.49
N ASP A 193 6.03 -21.91 -1.36
CA ASP A 193 5.62 -21.45 -0.03
C ASP A 193 5.96 -19.96 0.23
N GLN A 194 6.55 -19.25 -0.76
CA GLN A 194 7.01 -17.88 -0.66
C GLN A 194 6.05 -16.86 -1.31
N SER A 195 4.94 -17.34 -1.89
CA SER A 195 3.97 -16.47 -2.58
C SER A 195 2.54 -16.99 -2.45
N TRP A 196 1.59 -16.05 -2.45
CA TRP A 196 0.14 -16.27 -2.35
C TRP A 196 -0.53 -15.49 -3.47
N GLY A 197 -1.26 -16.17 -4.33
CA GLY A 197 -1.82 -15.58 -5.52
C GLY A 197 -3.26 -15.96 -5.82
N TRP A 198 -3.99 -15.06 -6.44
CA TRP A 198 -5.27 -15.28 -7.07
C TRP A 198 -5.11 -15.21 -8.58
N ASN A 199 -5.37 -16.34 -9.27
CA ASN A 199 -5.36 -16.40 -10.73
C ASN A 199 -6.69 -15.87 -11.28
N LEU A 200 -6.63 -14.75 -11.96
CA LEU A 200 -7.80 -14.04 -12.50
C LEU A 200 -8.46 -14.79 -13.70
N VAL A 201 -7.76 -15.76 -14.31
CA VAL A 201 -8.24 -16.49 -15.49
C VAL A 201 -9.26 -17.57 -15.10
N ASP A 202 -8.96 -18.31 -14.05
CA ASP A 202 -9.73 -19.47 -13.60
C ASP A 202 -10.32 -19.32 -12.19
N ASN A 203 -10.09 -18.17 -11.55
CA ASN A 203 -10.54 -17.87 -10.19
C ASN A 203 -9.94 -18.79 -9.11
N ASN A 204 -8.77 -19.39 -9.33
CA ASN A 204 -8.11 -20.24 -8.36
C ASN A 204 -7.19 -19.45 -7.41
N LEU A 205 -7.21 -19.80 -6.14
CA LEU A 205 -6.20 -19.41 -5.16
C LEU A 205 -5.01 -20.37 -5.23
N LEU A 206 -3.81 -19.80 -5.25
CA LEU A 206 -2.57 -20.55 -5.46
C LEU A 206 -1.59 -20.28 -4.32
N HIS A 207 -1.06 -21.35 -3.72
CA HIS A 207 0.00 -21.29 -2.73
C HIS A 207 0.68 -22.64 -2.61
N ASN A 208 2.00 -22.67 -2.44
CA ASN A 208 2.81 -23.87 -2.26
C ASN A 208 2.66 -24.91 -3.39
N GLY A 209 2.45 -24.45 -4.62
CA GLY A 209 2.25 -25.31 -5.80
C GLY A 209 0.87 -25.95 -5.88
N GLU A 210 -0.04 -25.59 -4.98
CA GLU A 210 -1.38 -26.19 -4.90
C GLU A 210 -2.48 -25.16 -5.18
N VAL A 211 -3.62 -25.66 -5.65
CA VAL A 211 -4.87 -24.89 -5.76
C VAL A 211 -5.61 -24.94 -4.42
N ASN A 212 -5.71 -23.82 -3.74
CA ASN A 212 -6.37 -23.67 -2.45
C ASN A 212 -7.87 -23.33 -2.55
N GLY A 213 -8.51 -23.72 -3.64
CA GLY A 213 -9.93 -23.52 -3.91
C GLY A 213 -10.20 -22.35 -4.85
N ASN A 214 -11.49 -22.18 -5.18
CA ASN A 214 -11.96 -21.09 -6.03
C ASN A 214 -12.23 -19.82 -5.20
N PHE A 215 -12.02 -18.68 -5.82
CA PHE A 215 -12.26 -17.38 -5.23
C PHE A 215 -12.86 -16.38 -6.25
N PRO A 216 -13.90 -15.61 -5.91
CA PRO A 216 -14.63 -15.65 -4.64
C PRO A 216 -15.36 -16.98 -4.39
N GLN A 217 -15.62 -17.28 -3.12
CA GLN A 217 -16.33 -18.51 -2.71
C GLN A 217 -17.85 -18.38 -2.94
N CYS A 218 -18.23 -18.21 -4.20
CA CYS A 218 -19.65 -18.15 -4.59
C CYS A 218 -19.88 -19.00 -5.83
N ASN A 219 -21.10 -19.52 -5.98
CA ASN A 219 -21.50 -20.27 -7.17
C ASN A 219 -21.47 -19.35 -8.38
N ASN A 220 -20.81 -19.78 -9.46
CA ASN A 220 -20.68 -19.00 -10.70
C ASN A 220 -20.02 -17.62 -10.51
N ALA A 221 -18.96 -17.56 -9.72
CA ALA A 221 -18.18 -16.33 -9.56
C ALA A 221 -17.83 -15.74 -10.94
N PRO A 222 -18.14 -14.46 -11.18
CA PRO A 222 -17.85 -13.84 -12.47
C PRO A 222 -16.33 -13.81 -12.68
N LYS A 223 -15.91 -14.08 -13.90
CA LYS A 223 -14.52 -13.96 -14.29
C LYS A 223 -14.11 -12.49 -14.35
N TYR A 224 -12.84 -12.25 -14.07
CA TYR A 224 -12.23 -10.93 -14.20
C TYR A 224 -12.40 -10.39 -15.62
N GLN A 225 -12.80 -9.13 -15.73
CA GLN A 225 -12.86 -8.40 -16.99
C GLN A 225 -11.65 -7.46 -17.10
N ILE A 226 -11.07 -7.37 -18.29
CA ILE A 226 -9.94 -6.47 -18.56
C ILE A 226 -10.35 -5.03 -18.24
N GLY A 227 -9.51 -4.32 -17.49
CA GLY A 227 -9.76 -2.97 -17.02
C GLY A 227 -10.49 -2.88 -15.66
N GLU A 228 -11.03 -3.98 -15.14
CA GLU A 228 -11.60 -3.97 -13.79
C GLU A 228 -10.51 -3.71 -12.76
N ARG A 229 -10.81 -2.81 -11.81
CA ARG A 229 -9.91 -2.53 -10.68
C ARG A 229 -10.20 -3.47 -9.53
N ILE A 230 -9.20 -4.28 -9.19
CA ILE A 230 -9.23 -5.12 -7.99
C ILE A 230 -8.45 -4.40 -6.91
N ARG A 231 -9.09 -4.20 -5.76
CA ARG A 231 -8.40 -3.74 -4.56
C ARG A 231 -7.92 -4.94 -3.77
N VAL A 232 -6.64 -4.96 -3.47
CA VAL A 232 -5.98 -5.96 -2.65
C VAL A 232 -5.80 -5.37 -1.27
N ILE A 233 -6.20 -6.10 -0.23
CA ILE A 233 -6.09 -5.68 1.18
C ILE A 233 -5.21 -6.70 1.90
N LEU A 234 -4.06 -6.24 2.34
CA LEU A 234 -3.13 -7.00 3.17
C LEU A 234 -3.22 -6.50 4.60
N ASP A 235 -3.63 -7.36 5.51
CA ASP A 235 -3.61 -7.12 6.93
C ASP A 235 -2.49 -7.93 7.57
N MET A 236 -1.41 -7.25 7.96
CA MET A 236 -0.25 -7.90 8.59
C MET A 236 -0.47 -8.13 10.08
N ASP A 237 -1.42 -7.47 10.70
CA ASP A 237 -1.76 -7.66 12.11
C ASP A 237 -2.63 -8.91 12.27
N ASP A 238 -3.69 -9.04 11.45
CA ASP A 238 -4.58 -10.22 11.40
C ASP A 238 -4.07 -11.36 10.52
N LYS A 239 -2.95 -11.17 9.81
CA LYS A 239 -2.34 -12.16 8.91
C LYS A 239 -3.28 -12.63 7.80
N THR A 240 -3.94 -11.69 7.13
CA THR A 240 -4.90 -11.99 6.07
C THR A 240 -4.62 -11.25 4.78
N LEU A 241 -5.01 -11.87 3.66
CA LEU A 241 -5.07 -11.26 2.34
C LEU A 241 -6.51 -11.35 1.83
N ALA A 242 -7.08 -10.21 1.48
CA ALA A 242 -8.45 -10.09 0.98
C ALA A 242 -8.49 -9.30 -0.33
N PHE A 243 -9.59 -9.43 -1.06
CA PHE A 243 -9.80 -8.71 -2.31
C PHE A 243 -11.18 -8.06 -2.35
N GLU A 244 -11.25 -6.91 -3.06
CA GLU A 244 -12.48 -6.21 -3.41
C GLU A 244 -12.51 -5.94 -4.90
N ARG A 245 -13.71 -5.92 -5.48
CA ARG A 245 -13.97 -5.53 -6.86
C ARG A 245 -14.92 -4.34 -6.89
N GLY A 246 -14.42 -3.19 -7.30
CA GLY A 246 -15.18 -1.95 -7.15
C GLY A 246 -15.49 -1.69 -5.67
N PHE A 247 -16.78 -1.77 -5.30
CA PHE A 247 -17.25 -1.62 -3.91
C PHE A 247 -17.69 -2.95 -3.27
N GLU A 248 -17.51 -4.06 -3.96
CA GLU A 248 -17.88 -5.38 -3.48
C GLU A 248 -16.69 -6.07 -2.79
N PHE A 249 -16.84 -6.35 -1.49
CA PHE A 249 -15.87 -7.17 -0.76
C PHE A 249 -16.03 -8.64 -1.16
N LEU A 250 -15.02 -9.20 -1.83
CA LEU A 250 -15.05 -10.59 -2.31
C LEU A 250 -14.75 -11.60 -1.22
N GLY A 251 -14.19 -11.15 -0.09
CA GLY A 251 -13.83 -12.00 1.03
C GLY A 251 -12.34 -12.08 1.31
N VAL A 252 -12.00 -12.83 2.35
CA VAL A 252 -10.61 -13.14 2.72
C VAL A 252 -10.16 -14.39 1.96
N ALA A 253 -9.16 -14.22 1.11
CA ALA A 253 -8.59 -15.28 0.27
C ALA A 253 -7.60 -16.16 1.04
N PHE A 254 -6.71 -15.55 1.82
CA PHE A 254 -5.71 -16.27 2.60
C PHE A 254 -5.71 -15.80 4.05
N ARG A 255 -5.48 -16.76 4.96
CA ARG A 255 -5.33 -16.54 6.40
C ARG A 255 -4.04 -17.18 6.89
N GLY A 256 -3.54 -16.72 8.03
CA GLY A 256 -2.35 -17.30 8.63
C GLY A 256 -1.07 -16.96 7.87
N LEU A 257 -0.99 -15.77 7.27
CA LEU A 257 0.21 -15.30 6.61
C LEU A 257 1.42 -15.27 7.57
N PRO A 258 2.64 -15.55 7.07
CA PRO A 258 3.83 -15.61 7.93
C PRO A 258 4.21 -14.24 8.47
N LYS A 259 4.95 -14.22 9.59
CA LYS A 259 5.66 -13.03 10.07
C LYS A 259 6.90 -12.77 9.20
N ALA A 260 6.67 -12.31 7.99
CA ALA A 260 7.71 -11.99 7.01
C ALA A 260 7.39 -10.66 6.34
N CYS A 261 8.39 -10.05 5.71
CA CYS A 261 8.16 -8.89 4.86
C CYS A 261 7.49 -9.35 3.55
N LEU A 262 6.22 -8.96 3.35
CA LEU A 262 5.40 -9.33 2.21
C LEU A 262 5.25 -8.14 1.25
N PHE A 263 5.46 -8.40 -0.02
CA PHE A 263 5.44 -7.41 -1.10
C PHE A 263 4.21 -7.62 -1.97
N PRO A 264 3.52 -6.57 -2.42
CA PRO A 264 2.61 -6.69 -3.57
C PRO A 264 3.32 -7.37 -4.72
N ALA A 265 2.66 -8.30 -5.39
CA ALA A 265 3.27 -9.04 -6.48
C ALA A 265 2.27 -9.38 -7.58
N VAL A 266 2.78 -9.47 -8.81
CA VAL A 266 2.01 -9.88 -9.99
C VAL A 266 2.83 -10.84 -10.84
N SER A 267 2.14 -11.70 -11.60
CA SER A 267 2.78 -12.49 -12.67
C SER A 267 1.88 -12.65 -13.89
N ALA A 268 2.48 -12.64 -15.08
CA ALA A 268 1.81 -12.66 -16.36
C ALA A 268 2.53 -13.55 -17.37
N VAL A 269 1.78 -14.12 -18.31
CA VAL A 269 2.29 -14.97 -19.39
C VAL A 269 2.08 -14.37 -20.78
N TYR A 270 1.09 -13.49 -20.95
CA TYR A 270 0.75 -12.96 -22.27
C TYR A 270 1.66 -11.81 -22.68
N GLY A 271 2.18 -11.89 -23.94
CA GLY A 271 3.05 -10.84 -24.49
C GLY A 271 2.30 -9.54 -24.75
N ASN A 272 2.98 -8.42 -24.49
CA ASN A 272 2.41 -7.06 -24.61
C ASN A 272 1.23 -6.77 -23.68
N THR A 273 1.00 -7.60 -22.65
CA THR A 273 0.05 -7.26 -21.60
C THR A 273 0.63 -6.21 -20.66
N GLU A 274 -0.21 -5.39 -20.09
CA GLU A 274 0.14 -4.35 -19.15
C GLU A 274 -0.62 -4.55 -17.84
N VAL A 275 0.03 -4.26 -16.73
CA VAL A 275 -0.56 -4.34 -15.38
C VAL A 275 -0.22 -3.06 -14.64
N THR A 276 -1.23 -2.36 -14.18
CA THR A 276 -1.06 -1.13 -13.41
C THR A 276 -1.37 -1.40 -11.94
N MET A 277 -0.54 -0.86 -11.06
CA MET A 277 -0.70 -0.96 -9.61
C MET A 277 -0.56 0.41 -8.95
N VAL A 278 -1.54 0.75 -8.10
CA VAL A 278 -1.60 2.02 -7.35
C VAL A 278 -1.83 1.74 -5.88
N TYR A 279 -0.87 2.12 -5.04
CA TYR A 279 -0.99 1.98 -3.59
C TYR A 279 -1.93 3.06 -3.02
N LEU A 280 -2.91 2.64 -2.22
CA LEU A 280 -3.94 3.52 -1.67
C LEU A 280 -3.68 3.93 -0.20
N GLY A 281 -2.77 3.23 0.48
CA GLY A 281 -2.53 3.47 1.90
C GLY A 281 -3.26 2.49 2.80
N LYS A 282 -3.70 2.96 3.96
CA LYS A 282 -4.53 2.17 4.87
C LYS A 282 -5.95 2.06 4.30
N PRO A 283 -6.59 0.88 4.33
CA PRO A 283 -8.00 0.74 3.95
C PRO A 283 -8.88 1.68 4.76
N LEU A 284 -9.95 2.21 4.12
CA LEU A 284 -10.88 3.14 4.78
C LEU A 284 -11.73 2.43 5.84
N ASP A 285 -12.07 1.16 5.59
CA ASP A 285 -12.86 0.32 6.50
C ASP A 285 -11.88 -0.52 7.33
N GLY A 286 -11.68 -0.09 8.54
CA GLY A 286 -10.71 -0.63 9.43
C GLY A 286 -11.21 -1.43 10.56
#